data_212d3cfa758a265b440b706a490765d7
#
_entry.id   212d3cfa758a265b440b706a490765d7
#
_cell.length_a   1.000
_cell.length_b   1.000
_cell.length_c   1.000
_cell.angle_alpha   90.00
_cell.angle_beta   90.00
_cell.angle_gamma   90.00
#
_symmetry.space_group_name_H-M   'P 1'
#
loop_
_entity.id
_entity.type
_entity.pdbx_description
1 polymer ?
#
loop_
_entity_poly.entity_id
_entity_poly.type
_entity_poly.pdbx_seq_one_letter_code
_entity_poly.pdbx_strand_id
1 'polypeptide(L)'
;MATSAIRRDIFTWNGTDKAGRPSTGEIEAVSTAMAKAQLRQQGIKPKSVRKKAKPLFGGQGKPIKAADIAIFTRQMATMMKAGVPLLQSFDIIGEGFDNPNMRKLIDEVKQEVAAGNSFAASLRKKPLFFDDLYCNLVDSGEQA
;
A
#
# COMPACT_ATOMS: atom_id res chain seq x y z
N MET A 1 -14.82 15.39 -24.53
CA MET A 1 -15.65 14.83 -23.44
C MET A 1 -14.75 14.13 -22.46
N ALA A 2 -14.73 14.61 -21.25
CA ALA A 2 -14.07 13.88 -20.20
C ALA A 2 -14.83 12.57 -20.00
N THR A 3 -14.23 11.46 -20.39
CA THR A 3 -14.66 10.17 -19.93
C THR A 3 -14.49 10.17 -18.43
N SER A 4 -15.57 10.41 -17.70
CA SER A 4 -15.59 10.18 -16.28
C SER A 4 -15.16 8.73 -16.08
N ALA A 5 -14.01 8.52 -15.46
CA ALA A 5 -13.59 7.20 -15.08
C ALA A 5 -14.71 6.59 -14.26
N ILE A 6 -15.31 5.51 -14.79
CA ILE A 6 -16.36 4.76 -14.11
C ILE A 6 -15.72 4.22 -12.83
N ARG A 7 -16.07 4.83 -11.69
CA ARG A 7 -15.57 4.38 -10.40
C ARG A 7 -16.24 3.06 -10.06
N ARG A 8 -15.47 2.02 -10.06
CA ARG A 8 -15.90 0.74 -9.52
C ARG A 8 -15.65 0.74 -8.02
N ASP A 9 -16.68 0.45 -7.29
CA ASP A 9 -16.61 0.31 -5.83
C ASP A 9 -16.62 -1.18 -5.48
N ILE A 10 -16.06 -1.50 -4.32
CA ILE A 10 -16.12 -2.86 -3.80
C ILE A 10 -17.35 -2.98 -2.92
N PHE A 11 -18.16 -4.01 -3.20
CA PHE A 11 -19.35 -4.33 -2.41
C PHE A 11 -19.14 -5.65 -1.68
N THR A 12 -19.49 -5.66 -0.40
CA THR A 12 -19.59 -6.90 0.36
C THR A 12 -21.01 -7.46 0.22
N TRP A 13 -21.10 -8.74 -0.02
CA TRP A 13 -22.40 -9.38 -0.20
C TRP A 13 -22.55 -10.60 0.69
N ASN A 14 -23.80 -10.89 1.02
CA ASN A 14 -24.21 -12.07 1.74
C ASN A 14 -25.40 -12.64 1.00
N GLY A 15 -25.39 -13.94 0.75
CA GLY A 15 -26.46 -14.59 0.00
C GLY A 15 -26.34 -16.11 0.07
N THR A 16 -27.02 -16.77 -0.87
CA THR A 16 -26.99 -18.22 -1.02
C THR A 16 -26.49 -18.60 -2.40
N ASP A 17 -25.68 -19.65 -2.47
CA ASP A 17 -25.19 -20.20 -3.72
C ASP A 17 -26.26 -21.09 -4.41
N LYS A 18 -25.90 -21.67 -5.57
CA LYS A 18 -26.78 -22.55 -6.31
C LYS A 18 -27.24 -23.78 -5.53
N ALA A 19 -26.47 -24.21 -4.55
CA ALA A 19 -26.76 -25.37 -3.71
C ALA A 19 -27.56 -24.99 -2.45
N GLY A 20 -27.94 -23.71 -2.28
CA GLY A 20 -28.67 -23.23 -1.12
C GLY A 20 -27.82 -23.02 0.11
N ARG A 21 -26.50 -23.01 -0.01
CA ARG A 21 -25.58 -22.78 1.09
C ARG A 21 -25.35 -21.29 1.31
N PRO A 22 -25.30 -20.82 2.56
CA PRO A 22 -24.92 -19.43 2.83
C PRO A 22 -23.50 -19.16 2.33
N SER A 23 -23.36 -18.10 1.54
CA SER A 23 -22.09 -17.70 0.97
C SER A 23 -21.91 -16.20 1.15
N THR A 24 -20.69 -15.77 1.36
CA THR A 24 -20.31 -14.37 1.49
C THR A 24 -19.08 -14.08 0.64
N GLY A 25 -18.91 -12.82 0.25
CA GLY A 25 -17.75 -12.45 -0.53
C GLY A 25 -17.74 -10.97 -0.86
N GLU A 26 -16.82 -10.58 -1.71
CA GLU A 26 -16.69 -9.24 -2.23
C GLU A 26 -16.83 -9.24 -3.75
N ILE A 27 -17.45 -8.19 -4.29
CA ILE A 27 -17.60 -8.01 -5.73
C ILE A 27 -17.34 -6.56 -6.10
N GLU A 28 -16.71 -6.35 -7.21
CA GLU A 28 -16.44 -5.02 -7.74
C GLU A 28 -17.52 -4.65 -8.77
N ALA A 29 -18.19 -3.54 -8.56
CA ALA A 29 -19.25 -3.06 -9.43
C ALA A 29 -19.40 -1.54 -9.38
N VAL A 30 -20.11 -0.99 -10.34
CA VAL A 30 -20.39 0.44 -10.45
C VAL A 30 -21.48 0.88 -9.48
N SER A 31 -22.42 -0.01 -9.20
CA SER A 31 -23.56 0.25 -8.31
C SER A 31 -24.02 -1.02 -7.63
N THR A 32 -24.83 -0.86 -6.57
CA THR A 32 -25.45 -2.00 -5.87
C THR A 32 -26.30 -2.85 -6.82
N ALA A 33 -27.04 -2.21 -7.73
CA ALA A 33 -27.85 -2.91 -8.71
C ALA A 33 -27.00 -3.79 -9.65
N MET A 34 -25.86 -3.27 -10.12
CA MET A 34 -24.93 -4.01 -10.95
C MET A 34 -24.27 -5.16 -10.19
N ALA A 35 -23.91 -4.94 -8.92
CA ALA A 35 -23.37 -5.99 -8.06
C ALA A 35 -24.34 -7.14 -7.91
N LYS A 36 -25.62 -6.84 -7.64
CA LYS A 36 -26.68 -7.86 -7.56
C LYS A 36 -26.87 -8.61 -8.87
N ALA A 37 -26.86 -7.91 -10.01
CA ALA A 37 -27.00 -8.51 -11.32
C ALA A 37 -25.86 -9.49 -11.62
N GLN A 38 -24.63 -9.10 -11.33
CA GLN A 38 -23.46 -9.96 -11.52
C GLN A 38 -23.51 -11.20 -10.62
N LEU A 39 -23.94 -11.06 -9.38
CA LEU A 39 -24.10 -12.19 -8.47
C LEU A 39 -25.16 -13.18 -8.98
N ARG A 40 -26.28 -12.67 -9.51
CA ARG A 40 -27.33 -13.52 -10.10
C ARG A 40 -26.82 -14.28 -11.33
N GLN A 41 -25.98 -13.65 -12.15
CA GLN A 41 -25.37 -14.34 -13.29
C GLN A 41 -24.44 -15.48 -12.86
N GLN A 42 -23.83 -15.37 -11.69
CA GLN A 42 -23.01 -16.41 -11.09
C GLN A 42 -23.84 -17.50 -10.39
N GLY A 43 -25.16 -17.31 -10.35
CA GLY A 43 -26.08 -18.26 -9.69
C GLY A 43 -26.22 -18.03 -8.18
N ILE A 44 -25.76 -16.89 -7.70
CA ILE A 44 -25.86 -16.51 -6.30
C ILE A 44 -27.12 -15.66 -6.09
N LYS A 45 -27.89 -15.99 -5.04
CA LYS A 45 -29.04 -15.18 -4.61
C LYS A 45 -28.58 -14.23 -3.52
N PRO A 46 -28.35 -12.93 -3.80
CA PRO A 46 -27.89 -11.99 -2.79
C PRO A 46 -29.02 -11.64 -1.84
N LYS A 47 -28.77 -11.79 -0.54
CA LYS A 47 -29.68 -11.31 0.52
C LYS A 47 -29.38 -9.86 0.87
N SER A 48 -28.11 -9.50 0.91
CA SER A 48 -27.64 -8.18 1.28
C SER A 48 -26.39 -7.83 0.48
N VAL A 49 -26.36 -6.65 -0.11
CA VAL A 49 -25.19 -6.11 -0.79
C VAL A 49 -24.95 -4.72 -0.23
N ARG A 50 -23.76 -4.50 0.34
CA ARG A 50 -23.38 -3.21 0.93
C ARG A 50 -22.09 -2.72 0.33
N LYS A 51 -22.01 -1.43 0.07
CA LYS A 51 -20.78 -0.80 -0.35
C LYS A 51 -19.74 -0.89 0.77
N LYS A 52 -18.60 -1.44 0.46
CA LYS A 52 -17.47 -1.47 1.40
C LYS A 52 -16.97 -0.04 1.58
N ALA A 53 -17.04 0.46 2.80
CA ALA A 53 -16.55 1.79 3.09
C ALA A 53 -15.04 1.85 2.83
N LYS A 54 -14.63 2.74 1.94
CA LYS A 54 -13.21 3.07 1.82
C LYS A 54 -12.81 3.79 3.11
N PRO A 55 -11.70 3.41 3.74
CA PRO A 55 -11.24 4.17 4.90
C PRO A 55 -11.07 5.64 4.49
N LEU A 56 -11.70 6.52 5.25
CA LEU A 56 -11.71 7.98 5.02
C LEU A 56 -10.30 8.59 4.96
N PHE A 57 -9.31 7.88 5.44
CA PHE A 57 -7.91 8.33 5.54
C PHE A 57 -6.96 7.40 4.78
N GLY A 58 -7.30 7.04 3.54
CA GLY A 58 -6.37 6.54 2.52
C GLY A 58 -5.43 5.39 2.88
N GLY A 59 -5.64 4.69 3.97
CA GLY A 59 -4.77 3.59 4.34
C GLY A 59 -5.32 2.80 5.49
N GLN A 60 -5.24 1.50 5.35
CA GLN A 60 -5.38 0.61 6.48
C GLN A 60 -4.06 0.67 7.24
N GLY A 61 -4.07 1.26 8.41
CA GLY A 61 -2.90 1.32 9.25
C GLY A 61 -2.74 2.67 9.95
N LYS A 62 -1.86 2.69 10.92
CA LYS A 62 -1.53 3.87 11.69
C LYS A 62 -0.68 4.84 10.87
N PRO A 63 -0.74 6.15 11.13
CA PRO A 63 0.13 7.10 10.47
C PRO A 63 1.60 6.77 10.78
N ILE A 64 2.47 7.10 9.83
CA ILE A 64 3.92 6.95 10.01
C ILE A 64 4.41 8.01 10.98
N LYS A 65 5.04 7.58 12.07
CA LYS A 65 5.56 8.46 13.11
C LYS A 65 7.05 8.74 12.90
N ALA A 66 7.56 9.81 13.50
CA ALA A 66 8.99 10.11 13.50
C ALA A 66 9.83 8.96 14.08
N ALA A 67 9.28 8.23 15.06
CA ALA A 67 9.93 7.06 15.62
C ALA A 67 10.13 5.95 14.56
N ASP A 68 9.18 5.76 13.67
CA ASP A 68 9.28 4.77 12.58
C ASP A 68 10.40 5.13 11.62
N ILE A 69 10.53 6.40 11.27
CA ILE A 69 11.60 6.91 10.42
C ILE A 69 12.95 6.73 11.10
N ALA A 70 13.04 7.00 12.42
CA ALA A 70 14.26 6.81 13.19
C ALA A 70 14.71 5.34 13.22
N ILE A 71 13.77 4.41 13.39
CA ILE A 71 14.06 2.97 13.36
C ILE A 71 14.53 2.55 11.96
N PHE A 72 13.84 3.00 10.92
CA PHE A 72 14.23 2.77 9.53
C PHE A 72 15.67 3.25 9.26
N THR A 73 15.98 4.47 9.68
CA THR A 73 17.30 5.08 9.50
C THR A 73 18.39 4.25 10.15
N ARG A 74 18.16 3.85 11.41
CA ARG A 74 19.12 3.04 12.16
C ARG A 74 19.36 1.68 11.53
N GLN A 75 18.29 1.03 11.10
CA GLN A 75 18.38 -0.29 10.45
C GLN A 75 19.09 -0.19 9.10
N MET A 76 18.78 0.83 8.30
CA MET A 76 19.48 1.05 7.03
C MET A 76 20.99 1.28 7.25
N ALA A 77 21.34 2.11 8.20
CA ALA A 77 22.74 2.36 8.53
C ALA A 77 23.46 1.07 8.95
N THR A 78 22.82 0.24 9.76
CA THR A 78 23.36 -1.05 10.18
C THR A 78 23.56 -2.01 8.99
N MET A 79 22.57 -2.10 8.11
CA MET A 79 22.66 -2.94 6.91
C MET A 79 23.77 -2.49 5.97
N MET A 80 23.88 -1.19 5.75
CA MET A 80 24.91 -0.62 4.88
C MET A 80 26.31 -0.84 5.44
N LYS A 81 26.49 -0.70 6.75
CA LYS A 81 27.77 -1.01 7.43
C LYS A 81 28.14 -2.49 7.33
N ALA A 82 27.15 -3.36 7.35
CA ALA A 82 27.35 -4.80 7.20
C ALA A 82 27.62 -5.23 5.74
N GLY A 83 27.58 -4.28 4.79
CA GLY A 83 27.80 -4.57 3.37
C GLY A 83 26.61 -5.22 2.67
N VAL A 84 25.42 -5.19 3.25
CA VAL A 84 24.22 -5.73 2.62
C VAL A 84 23.81 -4.82 1.44
N PRO A 85 23.53 -5.39 0.25
CA PRO A 85 23.09 -4.59 -0.89
C PRO A 85 21.86 -3.74 -0.55
N LEU A 86 21.81 -2.52 -1.08
CA LEU A 86 20.79 -1.55 -0.73
C LEU A 86 19.36 -2.06 -0.97
N LEU A 87 19.09 -2.66 -2.13
CA LEU A 87 17.76 -3.18 -2.45
C LEU A 87 17.34 -4.31 -1.52
N GLN A 88 18.27 -5.20 -1.19
CA GLN A 88 18.02 -6.29 -0.24
C GLN A 88 17.75 -5.75 1.16
N SER A 89 18.42 -4.67 1.56
CA SER A 89 18.20 -4.00 2.84
C SER A 89 16.76 -3.50 2.96
N PHE A 90 16.21 -2.91 1.90
CA PHE A 90 14.81 -2.47 1.90
C PHE A 90 13.83 -3.62 2.13
N ASP A 91 14.08 -4.77 1.52
CA ASP A 91 13.22 -5.94 1.69
C ASP A 91 13.24 -6.44 3.14
N ILE A 92 14.42 -6.57 3.71
CA ILE A 92 14.60 -7.06 5.08
C ILE A 92 13.94 -6.10 6.09
N ILE A 93 14.19 -4.81 5.93
CA ILE A 93 13.66 -3.79 6.85
C ILE A 93 12.15 -3.66 6.70
N GLY A 94 11.63 -3.69 5.47
CA GLY A 94 10.20 -3.62 5.21
C GLY A 94 9.42 -4.73 5.88
N GLU A 95 9.94 -5.94 5.88
CA GLU A 95 9.32 -7.09 6.55
C GLU A 95 9.25 -6.92 8.06
N GLY A 96 10.15 -6.15 8.65
CA GLY A 96 10.19 -5.90 10.10
C GLY A 96 9.17 -4.90 10.60
N PHE A 97 8.47 -4.17 9.73
CA PHE A 97 7.45 -3.21 10.12
C PHE A 97 6.06 -3.82 10.04
N ASP A 98 5.29 -3.67 11.10
CA ASP A 98 3.89 -4.11 11.14
C ASP A 98 2.95 -3.12 10.48
N ASN A 99 3.30 -1.84 10.46
CA ASN A 99 2.48 -0.78 9.87
C ASN A 99 2.50 -0.88 8.33
N PRO A 100 1.35 -1.16 7.67
CA PRO A 100 1.28 -1.25 6.21
C PRO A 100 1.71 0.02 5.48
N ASN A 101 1.49 1.18 6.08
CA ASN A 101 1.89 2.46 5.50
C ASN A 101 3.41 2.60 5.45
N MET A 102 4.09 2.12 6.49
CA MET A 102 5.56 2.12 6.52
C MET A 102 6.14 1.14 5.51
N ARG A 103 5.56 -0.05 5.38
CA ARG A 103 5.94 -1.03 4.36
C ARG A 103 5.79 -0.47 2.94
N LYS A 104 4.68 0.22 2.71
CA LYS A 104 4.40 0.86 1.42
C LYS A 104 5.42 1.96 1.11
N LEU A 105 5.75 2.80 2.08
CA LEU A 105 6.75 3.84 1.93
C LEU A 105 8.12 3.24 1.56
N ILE A 106 8.54 2.22 2.27
CA ILE A 106 9.82 1.53 2.03
C ILE A 106 9.84 0.92 0.63
N ASP A 107 8.75 0.27 0.21
CA ASP A 107 8.63 -0.34 -1.11
C ASP A 107 8.68 0.71 -2.22
N GLU A 108 8.02 1.85 -2.06
CA GLU A 108 8.07 2.95 -3.02
C GLU A 108 9.49 3.51 -3.17
N VAL A 109 10.21 3.70 -2.07
CA VAL A 109 11.61 4.14 -2.10
C VAL A 109 12.49 3.08 -2.78
N LYS A 110 12.29 1.81 -2.46
CA LYS A 110 12.99 0.71 -3.10
C LYS A 110 12.82 0.72 -4.61
N GLN A 111 11.61 0.89 -5.09
CA GLN A 111 11.32 0.91 -6.52
C GLN A 111 11.99 2.08 -7.24
N GLU A 112 12.07 3.24 -6.61
CA GLU A 112 12.78 4.39 -7.14
C GLU A 112 14.30 4.11 -7.27
N VAL A 113 14.87 3.49 -6.28
CA VAL A 113 16.29 3.06 -6.32
C VAL A 113 16.50 2.00 -7.40
N ALA A 114 15.61 1.04 -7.50
CA ALA A 114 15.67 -0.02 -8.52
C ALA A 114 15.55 0.55 -9.94
N ALA A 115 14.84 1.67 -10.11
CA ALA A 115 14.70 2.36 -11.38
C ALA A 115 15.96 3.16 -11.80
N GLY A 116 16.97 3.22 -10.94
CA GLY A 116 18.25 3.88 -11.23
C GLY A 116 18.49 5.19 -10.48
N ASN A 117 17.57 5.60 -9.61
CA ASN A 117 17.76 6.80 -8.80
C ASN A 117 18.68 6.51 -7.60
N SER A 118 19.42 7.53 -7.16
CA SER A 118 20.18 7.41 -5.91
C SER A 118 19.24 7.27 -4.70
N PHE A 119 19.77 6.76 -3.60
CA PHE A 119 18.99 6.64 -2.37
C PHE A 119 18.48 8.01 -1.90
N ALA A 120 19.35 9.01 -1.86
CA ALA A 120 18.97 10.38 -1.48
C ALA A 120 17.89 10.95 -2.42
N ALA A 121 18.03 10.80 -3.73
CA ALA A 121 17.04 11.28 -4.70
C ALA A 121 15.69 10.60 -4.52
N SER A 122 15.69 9.32 -4.20
CA SER A 122 14.47 8.55 -3.93
C SER A 122 13.76 9.06 -2.68
N LEU A 123 14.51 9.38 -1.63
CA LEU A 123 13.97 9.95 -0.39
C LEU A 123 13.40 11.35 -0.59
N ARG A 124 14.01 12.17 -1.45
CA ARG A 124 13.54 13.53 -1.75
C ARG A 124 12.15 13.55 -2.39
N LYS A 125 11.73 12.45 -2.99
CA LYS A 125 10.37 12.31 -3.53
C LYS A 125 9.31 12.13 -2.45
N LYS A 126 9.72 11.95 -1.21
CA LYS A 126 8.85 11.77 -0.03
C LYS A 126 9.13 12.85 1.01
N PRO A 127 8.91 14.14 0.69
CA PRO A 127 9.31 15.24 1.58
C PRO A 127 8.53 15.32 2.90
N LEU A 128 7.37 14.65 2.98
CA LEU A 128 6.59 14.58 4.21
C LEU A 128 7.29 13.74 5.30
N PHE A 129 8.14 12.81 4.90
CA PHE A 129 8.80 11.86 5.80
C PHE A 129 10.30 12.10 5.91
N PHE A 130 10.90 12.63 4.87
CA PHE A 130 12.34 12.85 4.78
C PHE A 130 12.60 14.30 4.39
N ASP A 131 13.07 15.10 5.34
CA ASP A 131 13.39 16.51 5.09
C ASP A 131 14.68 16.68 4.30
N ASP A 132 14.97 17.92 3.91
CA ASP A 132 16.15 18.24 3.10
C ASP A 132 17.46 17.91 3.84
N LEU A 133 17.49 18.16 5.14
CA LEU A 133 18.67 17.84 5.95
C LEU A 133 18.94 16.35 5.94
N TYR A 134 17.90 15.54 6.15
CA TYR A 134 18.00 14.08 6.12
C TYR A 134 18.52 13.60 4.76
N CYS A 135 17.94 14.08 3.67
CA CYS A 135 18.33 13.69 2.31
C CYS A 135 19.78 14.11 2.00
N ASN A 136 20.20 15.29 2.43
CA ASN A 136 21.57 15.76 2.24
C ASN A 136 22.58 14.91 3.00
N LEU A 137 22.24 14.48 4.22
CA LEU A 137 23.10 13.58 5.00
C LEU A 137 23.24 12.21 4.33
N VAL A 138 22.16 11.68 3.80
CA VAL A 138 22.17 10.42 3.04
C VAL A 138 23.01 10.57 1.77
N ASP A 139 22.87 11.66 1.05
CA ASP A 139 23.63 11.94 -0.17
C ASP A 139 25.13 11.97 0.13
N SER A 140 25.51 12.66 1.20
CA SER A 140 26.91 12.68 1.65
C SER A 140 27.42 11.28 1.99
N GLY A 141 26.61 10.45 2.61
CA GLY A 141 26.94 9.07 2.93
C GLY A 141 27.11 8.18 1.69
N GLU A 142 26.29 8.38 0.67
CA GLU A 142 26.40 7.63 -0.60
C GLU A 142 27.69 7.96 -1.36
N GLN A 143 28.17 9.17 -1.25
CA GLN A 143 29.39 9.63 -1.92
C GLN A 143 30.68 9.25 -1.18
N ALA A 144 30.57 8.81 0.05
CA ALA A 144 31.71 8.44 0.88
C ALA A 144 32.31 7.07 0.52
#